data_adbdc1fb93bde564e8eebc11f4199fcb
#
_entry.id   adbdc1fb93bde564e8eebc11f4199fcb
#
_cell.length_a   1.000
_cell.length_b   1.000
_cell.length_c   1.000
_cell.angle_alpha   90.00
_cell.angle_beta   90.00
_cell.angle_gamma   90.00
#
_symmetry.space_group_name_H-M   'P 1'
#
loop_
_entity.id
_entity.type
_entity.pdbx_description
1 polymer ?
#
loop_
_entity_poly.entity_id
_entity_poly.type
_entity_poly.pdbx_seq_one_letter_code
_entity_poly.pdbx_strand_id
1 'polypeptide(L)' 'MEIVIALIMYLNNDMVEHTYKESLSKCLKSKRVAIREVNPQSVRFECKKVNAVTEIYMGQKKIIKIVQ' A
#
# COMPACT_ATOMS: atom_id res chain seq x y z
N MET A 1 2.15 -13.03 -11.11
CA MET A 1 1.58 -12.77 -9.77
C MET A 1 2.64 -13.06 -8.73
N GLU A 2 2.82 -12.18 -7.77
CA GLU A 2 3.85 -12.34 -6.75
C GLU A 2 3.36 -11.80 -5.40
N ILE A 3 4.01 -12.24 -4.32
CA ILE A 3 3.72 -11.74 -2.97
C ILE A 3 4.60 -10.52 -2.74
N VAL A 4 3.95 -9.39 -2.43
CA VAL A 4 4.63 -8.12 -2.19
C VAL A 4 4.11 -7.47 -0.92
N ILE A 5 4.88 -6.52 -0.40
CA ILE A 5 4.42 -5.66 0.70
C ILE A 5 3.69 -4.47 0.08
N ALA A 6 2.48 -4.22 0.52
CA ALA A 6 1.68 -3.10 0.05
C ALA A 6 1.28 -2.19 1.19
N LEU A 7 1.34 -0.89 0.94
CA LEU A 7 0.72 0.12 1.81
C LEU A 7 -0.68 0.38 1.26
N ILE A 8 -1.69 0.02 2.05
CA ILE A 8 -3.08 0.11 1.64
C ILE A 8 -3.76 1.24 2.40
N MET A 9 -4.46 2.08 1.66
CA MET A 9 -5.23 3.18 2.23
C MET A 9 -6.71 2.84 2.18
N TYR A 10 -7.37 2.96 3.32
CA TYR A 10 -8.83 2.77 3.44
C TYR A 10 -9.48 4.11 3.80
N LEU A 11 -10.55 4.42 3.11
CA LEU A 11 -11.41 5.56 3.42
C LEU A 11 -12.79 5.03 3.79
N ASN A 12 -13.20 5.26 5.04
CA ASN A 12 -14.47 4.74 5.57
C ASN A 12 -14.63 3.22 5.33
N ASN A 13 -13.54 2.47 5.58
CA ASN A 13 -13.45 1.02 5.41
C ASN A 13 -13.41 0.51 3.97
N ASP A 14 -13.39 1.39 2.99
CA ASP A 14 -13.22 1.01 1.58
C ASP A 14 -11.77 1.21 1.15
N MET A 15 -11.21 0.20 0.49
CA MET A 15 -9.86 0.33 -0.09
C MET A 15 -9.90 1.30 -1.26
N VAL A 16 -9.17 2.40 -1.15
CA VAL A 16 -9.14 3.42 -2.20
C VAL A 16 -7.79 3.51 -2.90
N GLU A 17 -6.74 3.01 -2.28
CA GLU A 17 -5.40 3.08 -2.86
C GLU A 17 -4.51 1.97 -2.32
N HIS A 18 -3.58 1.50 -3.14
CA HIS A 18 -2.51 0.59 -2.71
C HIS A 18 -1.21 0.97 -3.41
N THR A 19 -0.12 0.86 -2.68
CA THR A 19 1.21 1.24 -3.16
C THR A 19 2.21 0.13 -2.86
N TYR A 20 3.03 -0.23 -3.84
CA TYR A 20 4.11 -1.19 -3.65
C TYR A 20 5.18 -0.62 -2.74
N LYS A 21 5.66 -1.42 -1.78
CA LYS A 21 6.82 -1.11 -0.95
C LYS A 21 7.83 -2.25 -1.02
N GLU A 22 9.11 -1.91 -1.02
CA GLU A 22 10.18 -2.89 -1.14
C GLU A 22 10.33 -3.77 0.10
N SER A 23 9.96 -3.27 1.27
CA SER A 23 10.09 -3.99 2.53
C SER A 23 9.05 -3.50 3.53
N LEU A 24 8.83 -4.33 4.57
CA LEU A 24 7.93 -3.95 5.65
C LEU A 24 8.44 -2.69 6.38
N SER A 25 9.74 -2.59 6.56
CA SER A 25 10.35 -1.42 7.21
C SER A 25 10.05 -0.13 6.47
N LYS A 26 10.20 -0.15 5.13
CA LYS A 26 9.88 1.02 4.29
C LYS A 26 8.39 1.33 4.30
N CYS A 27 7.55 0.28 4.31
CA CYS A 27 6.11 0.45 4.39
C CYS A 27 5.69 1.14 5.69
N LEU A 28 6.23 0.69 6.82
CA LEU A 28 5.92 1.28 8.13
C LEU A 28 6.38 2.73 8.22
N LYS A 29 7.53 3.05 7.64
CA LYS A 29 8.02 4.42 7.59
C LYS A 29 7.08 5.33 6.80
N SER A 30 6.65 4.88 5.63
CA SER A 30 5.70 5.61 4.79
C SER A 30 4.35 5.76 5.48
N LYS A 31 3.91 4.72 6.18
CA LYS A 31 2.67 4.74 6.94
C LYS A 31 2.68 5.82 8.02
N ARG A 32 3.79 5.96 8.76
CA ARG A 32 3.91 6.99 9.79
C ARG A 32 3.79 8.39 9.22
N VAL A 33 4.42 8.64 8.07
CA VAL A 33 4.35 9.93 7.40
C VAL A 33 2.93 10.20 6.93
N ALA A 34 2.30 9.22 6.30
CA ALA A 34 0.94 9.36 5.77
C ALA A 34 -0.09 9.63 6.87
N ILE A 35 0.02 8.96 8.01
CA ILE A 35 -0.91 9.13 9.13
C ILE A 35 -0.90 10.57 9.64
N ARG A 36 0.23 11.26 9.58
CA ARG A 36 0.34 12.64 10.04
C ARG A 36 -0.41 13.65 9.16
N GLU A 37 -0.70 13.26 7.92
CA GLU A 37 -1.27 14.16 6.92
C GLU A 37 -2.76 13.95 6.69
N VAL A 38 -3.37 12.98 7.36
CA VAL A 38 -4.77 12.62 7.13
C VAL A 38 -5.56 12.63 8.45
N ASN A 39 -6.89 12.71 8.32
CA ASN A 39 -7.79 12.59 9.45
C ASN A 39 -7.88 11.11 9.88
N PRO A 40 -7.38 10.74 11.07
CA PRO A 40 -7.37 9.33 11.49
C PRO A 40 -8.76 8.75 11.77
N GLN A 41 -9.80 9.56 11.83
CA GLN A 41 -11.16 9.07 12.06
C GLN A 41 -11.77 8.44 10.81
N SER A 42 -11.39 8.91 9.62
CA SER A 42 -11.97 8.42 8.37
C SER A 42 -10.98 7.71 7.48
N VAL A 43 -9.69 7.90 7.68
CA VAL A 43 -8.63 7.30 6.84
C VAL A 43 -7.76 6.37 7.67
N ARG A 44 -7.55 5.17 7.15
CA ARG A 44 -6.69 4.17 7.80
C ARG A 44 -5.67 3.65 6.79
N PHE A 45 -4.47 3.38 7.28
CA PHE A 45 -3.41 2.76 6.48
C PHE A 45 -3.02 1.41 7.06
N GLU A 46 -2.66 0.48 6.20
CA GLU A 46 -2.24 -0.84 6.61
C GLU A 46 -1.07 -1.31 5.75
N CYS A 47 -0.03 -1.87 6.38
CA CYS A 47 1.07 -2.55 5.70
C CYS A 47 0.79 -4.04 5.70
N LYS A 48 0.72 -4.64 4.53
CA LYS A 48 0.25 -6.01 4.39
C LYS A 48 0.99 -6.74 3.27
N LYS A 49 1.25 -8.04 3.47
CA LYS A 49 1.70 -8.90 2.39
C LYS A 49 0.49 -9.32 1.57
N VAL A 50 0.56 -9.14 0.27
CA VAL A 50 -0.54 -9.49 -0.63
C VAL A 50 -0.01 -10.17 -1.89
N ASN A 51 -0.82 -11.03 -2.48
CA ASN A 51 -0.58 -11.50 -3.84
C ASN A 51 -1.04 -10.42 -4.80
N ALA A 52 -0.16 -10.02 -5.70
CA ALA A 52 -0.47 -8.92 -6.61
C ALA A 52 0.06 -9.18 -8.00
N VAL A 53 -0.64 -8.65 -8.98
CA VAL A 53 -0.13 -8.50 -10.33
C VAL A 53 0.60 -7.18 -10.37
N THR A 54 1.88 -7.21 -10.80
CA THR A 54 2.73 -6.04 -10.81
C THR A 54 3.30 -5.80 -12.19
N GLU A 55 3.71 -4.57 -12.46
CA GLU A 55 4.47 -4.24 -13.65
C GLU A 55 5.52 -3.20 -13.31
N ILE A 56 6.53 -3.10 -14.16
CA ILE A 56 7.57 -2.07 -14.03
C ILE A 56 7.22 -0.94 -14.99
N TYR A 57 7.06 0.24 -14.43
CA TYR A 57 6.75 1.45 -15.18
C TYR A 57 7.77 2.52 -14.83
N MET A 58 8.49 3.02 -15.85
CA MET A 58 9.55 4.03 -15.67
C MET A 58 10.57 3.63 -14.61
N GLY A 59 10.96 2.35 -14.59
CA GLY A 59 11.94 1.84 -13.64
C GLY A 59 11.42 1.57 -12.24
N GLN A 60 10.13 1.74 -12.00
CA GLN A 60 9.51 1.50 -10.70
C GLN A 60 8.45 0.42 -10.80
N LYS A 61 8.44 -0.47 -9.80
CA LYS A 61 7.42 -1.50 -9.71
C LYS A 61 6.11 -0.91 -9.18
N LYS A 62 5.02 -1.21 -9.86
CA LYS A 62 3.68 -0.81 -9.45
C LYS A 62 2.76 -2.01 -9.33
N ILE A 63 1.84 -1.96 -8.38
CA ILE A 63 0.79 -2.96 -8.25
C ILE A 63 -0.34 -2.57 -9.21
N ILE A 64 -0.68 -3.50 -10.12
CA ILE A 64 -1.82 -3.31 -11.02
C ILE A 64 -3.10 -3.68 -10.31
N LYS A 65 -3.09 -4.84 -9.63
CA LYS A 65 -4.22 -5.25 -8.81
C LYS A 65 -3.77 -6.23 -7.73
N ILE A 66 -4.51 -6.28 -6.65
CA ILE A 66 -4.31 -7.23 -5.57
C ILE A 66 -5.20 -8.44 -5.83
N VAL A 67 -4.59 -9.62 -5.78
CA VAL A 67 -5.27 -10.91 -5.96
C VAL A 67 -5.20 -11.63 -4.62
N GLN A 68 -6.34 -11.94 -4.06
CA GLN A 68 -6.41 -12.66 -2.79
C GLN A 68 -6.96 -14.05 -2.97
#